data_afe0a9f4e848b3f8e2c0d7c0024253a7
#
_entry.id   afe0a9f4e848b3f8e2c0d7c0024253a7
#
_cell.length_a   1.000
_cell.length_b   1.000
_cell.length_c   1.000
_cell.angle_alpha   90.00
_cell.angle_beta   90.00
_cell.angle_gamma   90.00
#
_symmetry.space_group_name_H-M   'P 1'
#
loop_
_entity.id
_entity.type
_entity.pdbx_description
1 polymer ?
#
loop_
_entity_poly.entity_id
_entity_poly.type
_entity_poly.pdbx_seq_one_letter_code
_entity_poly.pdbx_strand_id
1 'polypeptide(L)'
;MEYLIEVENLNKTYPGFSLKNVNFKVPGGCIMGLVGENGAGKSTTIKAIVDLIHTDSGNIRMLGKDIRKKGKEIREDIGVVLDGASFHETLRAKEIGKFMGKIYRNWDEKYYQRLLKTFTVPGNKPIKEFSIGMRMKLMIVAAMAHHPKLLILDEATSGLDPVVRDEILDMFQEFIQDEAHSVLISSHITSDLEKVADYITFIHKGEIFLSEEKDRIMEEYGIVRCRPEDLASIASDMIVGVSRGAYSCDVLVNQRERVKQQYPDMMVNRIKLEDVLLFKVKGDK
;
A
#
# COMPACT_ATOMS: atom_id res chain seq x y z
N MET A 1 2.03 -16.82 12.82
CA MET A 1 1.45 -16.01 11.70
C MET A 1 2.31 -16.28 10.48
N GLU A 2 1.73 -16.69 9.36
CA GLU A 2 2.48 -16.92 8.12
C GLU A 2 2.59 -15.58 7.36
N TYR A 3 3.79 -15.27 6.83
CA TYR A 3 4.00 -14.07 6.02
C TYR A 3 3.93 -14.42 4.55
N LEU A 4 3.11 -13.68 3.78
CA LEU A 4 3.01 -13.87 2.34
C LEU A 4 4.08 -13.12 1.57
N ILE A 5 4.61 -12.02 2.12
CA ILE A 5 5.80 -11.33 1.61
C ILE A 5 6.76 -11.09 2.77
N GLU A 6 8.04 -11.37 2.54
CA GLU A 6 9.14 -11.01 3.43
C GLU A 6 10.20 -10.30 2.61
N VAL A 7 10.50 -9.06 2.97
CA VAL A 7 11.55 -8.23 2.37
C VAL A 7 12.62 -7.97 3.42
N GLU A 8 13.85 -8.34 3.11
CA GLU A 8 14.97 -8.23 4.03
C GLU A 8 16.17 -7.54 3.37
N ASN A 9 16.63 -6.44 3.97
CA ASN A 9 17.80 -5.67 3.57
C ASN A 9 17.82 -5.32 2.08
N LEU A 10 16.65 -4.99 1.51
CA LEU A 10 16.52 -4.68 0.09
C LEU A 10 17.17 -3.34 -0.23
N ASN A 11 18.11 -3.37 -1.18
CA ASN A 11 18.78 -2.19 -1.68
C ASN A 11 18.68 -2.12 -3.22
N LYS A 12 18.46 -0.90 -3.73
CA LYS A 12 18.47 -0.60 -5.17
C LYS A 12 18.89 0.83 -5.40
N THR A 13 19.92 1.04 -6.21
CA THR A 13 20.47 2.36 -6.51
C THR A 13 20.18 2.75 -7.96
N TYR A 14 19.74 4.00 -8.12
CA TYR A 14 19.61 4.70 -9.40
C TYR A 14 20.29 6.07 -9.30
N PRO A 15 20.65 6.71 -10.42
CA PRO A 15 21.08 8.11 -10.39
C PRO A 15 20.02 9.00 -9.73
N GLY A 16 20.39 9.62 -8.60
CA GLY A 16 19.51 10.53 -7.85
C GLY A 16 18.50 9.89 -6.89
N PHE A 17 18.41 8.55 -6.82
CA PHE A 17 17.51 7.87 -5.90
C PHE A 17 18.04 6.48 -5.49
N SER A 18 17.78 6.06 -4.26
CA SER A 18 18.05 4.68 -3.84
C SER A 18 17.07 4.18 -2.79
N LEU A 19 16.68 2.91 -2.91
CA LEU A 19 16.13 2.14 -1.79
C LEU A 19 17.31 1.73 -0.90
N LYS A 20 17.13 1.91 0.41
CA LYS A 20 18.18 1.65 1.40
C LYS A 20 17.64 0.79 2.53
N ASN A 21 18.18 -0.41 2.61
CA ASN A 21 17.90 -1.34 3.70
C ASN A 21 16.39 -1.49 4.00
N VAL A 22 15.58 -1.65 2.94
CA VAL A 22 14.13 -1.79 3.06
C VAL A 22 13.81 -3.15 3.69
N ASN A 23 13.08 -3.13 4.80
CA ASN A 23 12.67 -4.30 5.56
C ASN A 23 11.20 -4.19 5.93
N PHE A 24 10.37 -5.14 5.55
CA PHE A 24 9.00 -5.30 6.03
C PHE A 24 8.44 -6.68 5.69
N LYS A 25 7.32 -7.04 6.32
CA LYS A 25 6.64 -8.32 6.11
C LYS A 25 5.15 -8.08 5.95
N VAL A 26 4.52 -8.79 5.01
CA VAL A 26 3.06 -8.77 4.82
C VAL A 26 2.48 -10.05 5.43
N PRO A 27 1.69 -9.95 6.49
CA PRO A 27 1.00 -11.10 7.07
C PRO A 27 -0.04 -11.70 6.11
N GLY A 28 -0.39 -12.97 6.34
CA GLY A 28 -1.56 -13.59 5.71
C GLY A 28 -2.87 -13.02 6.26
N GLY A 29 -3.93 -13.00 5.44
CA GLY A 29 -5.28 -12.60 5.86
C GLY A 29 -5.48 -11.11 6.06
N CYS A 30 -4.66 -10.24 5.45
CA CYS A 30 -4.74 -8.80 5.71
C CYS A 30 -4.53 -7.92 4.46
N ILE A 31 -4.92 -6.66 4.58
CA ILE A 31 -4.56 -5.58 3.65
C ILE A 31 -3.43 -4.77 4.26
N MET A 32 -2.27 -4.72 3.60
CA MET A 32 -1.17 -3.83 3.96
C MET A 32 -1.04 -2.66 3.01
N GLY A 33 -1.04 -1.45 3.56
CA GLY A 33 -0.75 -0.21 2.85
C GLY A 33 0.74 0.14 2.86
N LEU A 34 1.34 0.35 1.68
CA LEU A 34 2.67 0.96 1.53
C LEU A 34 2.50 2.44 1.22
N VAL A 35 2.72 3.29 2.23
CA VAL A 35 2.43 4.73 2.22
C VAL A 35 3.72 5.55 2.03
N GLY A 36 3.65 6.60 1.22
CA GLY A 36 4.75 7.54 1.06
C GLY A 36 4.41 8.59 -0.01
N GLU A 37 5.13 9.69 0.00
CA GLU A 37 5.02 10.73 -1.02
C GLU A 37 5.45 10.24 -2.41
N ASN A 38 5.16 11.03 -3.45
CA ASN A 38 5.65 10.73 -4.79
C ASN A 38 7.18 10.76 -4.81
N GLY A 39 7.78 9.71 -5.40
CA GLY A 39 9.24 9.54 -5.40
C GLY A 39 9.83 8.90 -4.13
N ALA A 40 9.02 8.57 -3.11
CA ALA A 40 9.50 7.92 -1.88
C ALA A 40 10.10 6.54 -2.08
N GLY A 41 9.75 5.85 -3.20
CA GLY A 41 10.26 4.50 -3.50
C GLY A 41 9.19 3.40 -3.54
N LYS A 42 7.91 3.73 -3.39
CA LYS A 42 6.79 2.74 -3.40
C LYS A 42 6.83 1.84 -4.63
N SER A 43 6.72 2.43 -5.83
CA SER A 43 6.69 1.66 -7.09
C SER A 43 8.00 0.91 -7.35
N THR A 44 9.14 1.46 -6.92
CA THR A 44 10.42 0.76 -7.01
C THR A 44 10.44 -0.47 -6.11
N THR A 45 9.92 -0.35 -4.89
CA THR A 45 9.79 -1.46 -3.95
C THR A 45 8.86 -2.55 -4.51
N ILE A 46 7.69 -2.16 -5.03
CA ILE A 46 6.75 -3.11 -5.65
C ILE A 46 7.39 -3.81 -6.86
N LYS A 47 8.04 -3.06 -7.78
CA LYS A 47 8.72 -3.66 -8.93
C LYS A 47 9.84 -4.62 -8.52
N ALA A 48 10.54 -4.36 -7.43
CA ALA A 48 11.54 -5.29 -6.88
C ALA A 48 10.88 -6.57 -6.33
N ILE A 49 9.75 -6.43 -5.59
CA ILE A 49 9.02 -7.56 -5.00
C ILE A 49 8.49 -8.51 -6.09
N VAL A 50 8.01 -7.98 -7.22
CA VAL A 50 7.49 -8.80 -8.33
C VAL A 50 8.56 -9.21 -9.35
N ASP A 51 9.84 -8.99 -9.04
CA ASP A 51 11.00 -9.36 -9.87
C ASP A 51 10.99 -8.71 -11.26
N LEU A 52 10.48 -7.49 -11.36
CA LEU A 52 10.53 -6.68 -12.60
C LEU A 52 11.79 -5.84 -12.72
N ILE A 53 12.49 -5.62 -11.63
CA ILE A 53 13.78 -4.92 -11.60
C ILE A 53 14.79 -5.74 -10.80
N HIS A 54 16.03 -5.71 -11.26
CA HIS A 54 17.14 -6.34 -10.52
C HIS A 54 17.50 -5.49 -9.29
N THR A 55 17.61 -6.12 -8.11
CA THR A 55 18.01 -5.47 -6.87
C THR A 55 19.51 -5.60 -6.65
N ASP A 56 20.14 -4.60 -6.02
CA ASP A 56 21.60 -4.60 -5.80
C ASP A 56 21.98 -5.57 -4.65
N SER A 57 21.13 -5.65 -3.63
CA SER A 57 21.24 -6.62 -2.53
C SER A 57 19.91 -6.85 -1.83
N GLY A 58 19.89 -7.77 -0.87
CA GLY A 58 18.73 -8.15 -0.08
C GLY A 58 18.02 -9.39 -0.60
N ASN A 59 17.10 -9.89 0.23
CA ASN A 59 16.33 -11.10 -0.03
C ASN A 59 14.84 -10.76 -0.06
N ILE A 60 14.13 -11.37 -1.00
CA ILE A 60 12.67 -11.27 -1.09
C ILE A 60 12.12 -12.69 -1.16
N ARG A 61 11.24 -13.00 -0.23
CA ARG A 61 10.46 -14.25 -0.23
C ARG A 61 8.99 -13.90 -0.42
N MET A 62 8.31 -14.69 -1.20
CA MET A 62 6.88 -14.55 -1.43
C MET A 62 6.25 -15.93 -1.38
N LEU A 63 5.16 -16.08 -0.62
CA LEU A 63 4.50 -17.36 -0.37
C LEU A 63 5.49 -18.43 0.11
N GLY A 64 6.43 -18.04 1.00
CA GLY A 64 7.48 -18.91 1.51
C GLY A 64 8.62 -19.23 0.53
N LYS A 65 8.57 -18.75 -0.72
CA LYS A 65 9.53 -19.07 -1.79
C LYS A 65 10.40 -17.87 -2.14
N ASP A 66 11.67 -18.11 -2.47
CA ASP A 66 12.59 -17.10 -3.01
C ASP A 66 12.15 -16.70 -4.43
N ILE A 67 11.92 -15.39 -4.66
CA ILE A 67 11.37 -14.88 -5.94
C ILE A 67 12.31 -15.11 -7.11
N ARG A 68 13.63 -15.07 -6.88
CA ARG A 68 14.65 -15.27 -7.92
C ARG A 68 14.74 -16.73 -8.39
N LYS A 69 14.47 -17.68 -7.47
CA LYS A 69 14.56 -19.13 -7.74
C LYS A 69 13.25 -19.72 -8.26
N LYS A 70 12.13 -19.21 -7.76
CA LYS A 70 10.78 -19.79 -7.93
C LYS A 70 9.77 -18.82 -8.55
N GLY A 71 10.20 -17.75 -9.20
CA GLY A 71 9.35 -16.68 -9.71
C GLY A 71 8.23 -17.17 -10.63
N LYS A 72 8.45 -18.23 -11.45
CA LYS A 72 7.40 -18.78 -12.31
C LYS A 72 6.27 -19.45 -11.50
N GLU A 73 6.62 -20.16 -10.43
CA GLU A 73 5.63 -20.81 -9.55
C GLU A 73 4.84 -19.75 -8.77
N ILE A 74 5.54 -18.71 -8.28
CA ILE A 74 4.94 -17.61 -7.51
C ILE A 74 3.93 -16.85 -8.37
N ARG A 75 4.23 -16.58 -9.66
CA ARG A 75 3.35 -15.83 -10.56
C ARG A 75 1.98 -16.47 -10.78
N GLU A 76 1.85 -17.78 -10.61
CA GLU A 76 0.54 -18.47 -10.68
C GLU A 76 -0.36 -18.16 -9.46
N ASP A 77 0.23 -17.78 -8.32
CA ASP A 77 -0.47 -17.54 -7.05
C ASP A 77 -0.57 -16.04 -6.69
N ILE A 78 -0.13 -15.13 -7.58
CA ILE A 78 -0.20 -13.67 -7.35
C ILE A 78 -0.92 -12.94 -8.47
N GLY A 79 -1.72 -11.93 -8.10
CA GLY A 79 -2.29 -10.94 -9.01
C GLY A 79 -1.54 -9.62 -8.89
N VAL A 80 -1.13 -9.03 -10.01
CA VAL A 80 -0.34 -7.78 -10.01
C VAL A 80 -1.00 -6.74 -10.89
N VAL A 81 -1.19 -5.54 -10.34
CA VAL A 81 -1.61 -4.33 -11.07
C VAL A 81 -0.60 -3.23 -10.81
N LEU A 82 0.08 -2.77 -11.84
CA LEU A 82 1.10 -1.73 -11.73
C LEU A 82 0.57 -0.40 -12.24
N ASP A 83 1.07 0.69 -11.66
CA ASP A 83 0.79 2.04 -12.13
C ASP A 83 1.22 2.20 -13.60
N GLY A 84 0.36 2.85 -14.39
CA GLY A 84 0.56 3.05 -15.83
C GLY A 84 0.44 1.79 -16.69
N ALA A 85 0.26 0.60 -16.12
CA ALA A 85 -0.01 -0.60 -16.89
C ALA A 85 -1.44 -0.57 -17.47
N SER A 86 -1.62 -1.11 -18.65
CA SER A 86 -2.93 -1.31 -19.25
C SER A 86 -2.90 -2.38 -20.32
N PHE A 87 -4.04 -2.96 -20.62
CA PHE A 87 -4.19 -3.77 -21.81
C PHE A 87 -4.28 -2.87 -23.05
N HIS A 88 -3.95 -3.44 -24.22
CA HIS A 88 -3.99 -2.70 -25.47
C HIS A 88 -5.39 -2.14 -25.75
N GLU A 89 -5.47 -0.87 -26.14
CA GLU A 89 -6.71 -0.09 -26.22
C GLU A 89 -7.76 -0.63 -27.20
N THR A 90 -7.34 -1.39 -28.22
CA THR A 90 -8.27 -2.01 -29.19
C THR A 90 -8.91 -3.29 -28.68
N LEU A 91 -8.37 -3.90 -27.63
CA LEU A 91 -8.92 -5.13 -27.06
C LEU A 91 -10.23 -4.86 -26.31
N ARG A 92 -11.05 -5.90 -26.19
CA ARG A 92 -12.25 -5.95 -25.36
C ARG A 92 -11.99 -6.82 -24.14
N ALA A 93 -12.72 -6.57 -23.05
CA ALA A 93 -12.52 -7.36 -21.82
C ALA A 93 -12.69 -8.88 -22.08
N LYS A 94 -13.64 -9.30 -22.93
CA LYS A 94 -13.78 -10.73 -23.31
C LYS A 94 -12.57 -11.31 -24.04
N GLU A 95 -11.85 -10.52 -24.81
CA GLU A 95 -10.65 -10.96 -25.53
C GLU A 95 -9.48 -11.11 -24.57
N ILE A 96 -9.42 -10.22 -23.55
CA ILE A 96 -8.45 -10.33 -22.44
C ILE A 96 -8.65 -11.64 -21.68
N GLY A 97 -9.89 -11.99 -21.31
CA GLY A 97 -10.17 -13.26 -20.64
C GLY A 97 -9.62 -14.46 -21.42
N LYS A 98 -9.90 -14.51 -22.75
CA LYS A 98 -9.37 -15.57 -23.62
C LYS A 98 -7.85 -15.60 -23.69
N PHE A 99 -7.19 -14.43 -23.64
CA PHE A 99 -5.74 -14.33 -23.66
C PHE A 99 -5.13 -14.79 -22.34
N MET A 100 -5.66 -14.28 -21.21
CA MET A 100 -5.18 -14.63 -19.88
C MET A 100 -5.37 -16.10 -19.55
N GLY A 101 -6.46 -16.71 -20.04
CA GLY A 101 -6.71 -18.15 -19.92
C GLY A 101 -5.69 -19.05 -20.66
N LYS A 102 -4.84 -18.49 -21.54
CA LYS A 102 -3.71 -19.19 -22.13
C LYS A 102 -2.42 -19.02 -21.33
N ILE A 103 -2.37 -18.03 -20.44
CA ILE A 103 -1.19 -17.69 -19.64
C ILE A 103 -1.26 -18.39 -18.28
N TYR A 104 -2.39 -18.25 -17.58
CA TYR A 104 -2.57 -18.80 -16.24
C TYR A 104 -3.23 -20.17 -16.26
N ARG A 105 -2.65 -21.14 -15.56
CA ARG A 105 -3.17 -22.52 -15.47
C ARG A 105 -4.51 -22.59 -14.75
N ASN A 106 -4.65 -21.79 -13.69
CA ASN A 106 -5.83 -21.76 -12.84
C ASN A 106 -6.85 -20.68 -13.27
N TRP A 107 -6.77 -20.19 -14.54
CA TRP A 107 -7.71 -19.21 -15.03
C TRP A 107 -9.16 -19.74 -14.96
N ASP A 108 -10.04 -18.97 -14.31
CA ASP A 108 -11.46 -19.26 -14.25
C ASP A 108 -12.27 -18.23 -15.07
N GLU A 109 -12.61 -18.64 -16.29
CA GLU A 109 -13.39 -17.78 -17.21
C GLU A 109 -14.79 -17.47 -16.66
N LYS A 110 -15.42 -18.41 -15.91
CA LYS A 110 -16.74 -18.16 -15.32
C LYS A 110 -16.65 -17.12 -14.19
N TYR A 111 -15.62 -17.22 -13.38
CA TYR A 111 -15.34 -16.27 -12.33
C TYR A 111 -15.00 -14.89 -12.92
N TYR A 112 -14.14 -14.84 -13.93
CA TYR A 112 -13.84 -13.62 -14.66
C TYR A 112 -15.11 -12.92 -15.18
N GLN A 113 -15.98 -13.66 -15.87
CA GLN A 113 -17.24 -13.10 -16.40
C GLN A 113 -18.20 -12.64 -15.29
N ARG A 114 -18.20 -13.32 -14.14
CA ARG A 114 -18.95 -12.91 -12.95
C ARG A 114 -18.41 -11.59 -12.41
N LEU A 115 -17.08 -11.48 -12.21
CA LEU A 115 -16.44 -10.25 -11.73
C LEU A 115 -16.69 -9.06 -12.67
N LEU A 116 -16.60 -9.25 -13.99
CA LEU A 116 -16.93 -8.19 -14.95
C LEU A 116 -18.35 -7.65 -14.75
N LYS A 117 -19.32 -8.53 -14.46
CA LYS A 117 -20.72 -8.13 -14.18
C LYS A 117 -20.85 -7.43 -12.83
N THR A 118 -20.27 -8.00 -11.76
CA THR A 118 -20.32 -7.46 -10.40
C THR A 118 -19.78 -6.03 -10.37
N PHE A 119 -18.63 -5.80 -11.00
CA PHE A 119 -17.97 -4.49 -11.01
C PHE A 119 -18.35 -3.61 -12.22
N THR A 120 -19.38 -3.99 -12.95
CA THR A 120 -19.97 -3.21 -14.04
C THR A 120 -18.97 -2.87 -15.15
N VAL A 121 -18.05 -3.80 -15.47
CA VAL A 121 -17.06 -3.65 -16.56
C VAL A 121 -17.64 -4.18 -17.88
N PRO A 122 -17.76 -3.35 -18.94
CA PRO A 122 -18.35 -3.77 -20.21
C PRO A 122 -17.50 -4.81 -20.95
N GLY A 123 -18.04 -6.02 -21.14
CA GLY A 123 -17.31 -7.11 -21.82
C GLY A 123 -17.05 -6.91 -23.30
N ASN A 124 -17.91 -6.14 -24.02
CA ASN A 124 -17.93 -6.04 -25.48
C ASN A 124 -17.39 -4.72 -26.05
N LYS A 125 -17.19 -3.71 -25.21
CA LYS A 125 -16.64 -2.41 -25.64
C LYS A 125 -15.11 -2.48 -25.69
N PRO A 126 -14.46 -1.82 -26.66
CA PRO A 126 -12.98 -1.71 -26.67
C PRO A 126 -12.50 -0.81 -25.52
N ILE A 127 -11.33 -1.11 -24.98
CA ILE A 127 -10.74 -0.43 -23.81
C ILE A 127 -10.54 1.06 -24.02
N LYS A 128 -10.30 1.51 -25.26
CA LYS A 128 -10.21 2.94 -25.60
C LYS A 128 -11.44 3.75 -25.18
N GLU A 129 -12.60 3.11 -25.07
CA GLU A 129 -13.85 3.73 -24.64
C GLU A 129 -14.10 3.67 -23.13
N PHE A 130 -13.17 3.08 -22.37
CA PHE A 130 -13.27 2.97 -20.92
C PHE A 130 -12.78 4.24 -20.24
N SER A 131 -13.47 4.65 -19.18
CA SER A 131 -12.93 5.62 -18.22
C SER A 131 -11.69 5.06 -17.52
N ILE A 132 -10.92 5.91 -16.85
CA ILE A 132 -9.76 5.48 -16.06
C ILE A 132 -10.18 4.43 -15.01
N GLY A 133 -11.29 4.68 -14.31
CA GLY A 133 -11.83 3.76 -13.31
C GLY A 133 -12.27 2.42 -13.90
N MET A 134 -12.91 2.40 -15.07
CA MET A 134 -13.28 1.16 -15.76
C MET A 134 -12.04 0.36 -16.19
N ARG A 135 -10.98 1.02 -16.65
CA ARG A 135 -9.70 0.37 -16.98
C ARG A 135 -9.07 -0.26 -15.72
N MET A 136 -9.05 0.47 -14.62
CA MET A 136 -8.52 -0.03 -13.34
C MET A 136 -9.31 -1.24 -12.84
N LYS A 137 -10.64 -1.17 -12.81
CA LYS A 137 -11.50 -2.30 -12.46
C LYS A 137 -11.21 -3.53 -13.34
N LEU A 138 -11.07 -3.34 -14.65
CA LEU A 138 -10.73 -4.43 -15.57
C LEU A 138 -9.40 -5.09 -15.23
N MET A 139 -8.39 -4.30 -14.88
CA MET A 139 -7.07 -4.82 -14.51
C MET A 139 -7.12 -5.63 -13.22
N ILE A 140 -7.84 -5.13 -12.21
CA ILE A 140 -8.03 -5.83 -10.93
C ILE A 140 -8.81 -7.14 -11.15
N VAL A 141 -9.92 -7.09 -11.89
CA VAL A 141 -10.72 -8.28 -12.24
C VAL A 141 -9.88 -9.33 -12.97
N ALA A 142 -9.04 -8.91 -13.92
CA ALA A 142 -8.14 -9.83 -14.62
C ALA A 142 -7.07 -10.40 -13.68
N ALA A 143 -6.56 -9.61 -12.74
CA ALA A 143 -5.60 -10.06 -11.73
C ALA A 143 -6.20 -11.04 -10.72
N MET A 144 -7.51 -10.98 -10.47
CA MET A 144 -8.21 -11.88 -9.53
C MET A 144 -8.67 -13.19 -10.16
N ALA A 145 -8.86 -13.24 -11.49
CA ALA A 145 -9.58 -14.32 -12.16
C ALA A 145 -8.86 -15.68 -12.23
N HIS A 146 -7.60 -15.74 -11.82
CA HIS A 146 -6.83 -16.98 -11.69
C HIS A 146 -6.70 -17.46 -10.24
N HIS A 147 -7.53 -16.91 -9.32
CA HIS A 147 -7.56 -17.22 -7.90
C HIS A 147 -6.20 -17.06 -7.19
N PRO A 148 -5.57 -15.86 -7.29
CA PRO A 148 -4.32 -15.63 -6.59
C PRO A 148 -4.54 -15.59 -5.08
N LYS A 149 -3.50 -15.91 -4.31
CA LYS A 149 -3.49 -15.77 -2.84
C LYS A 149 -3.09 -14.36 -2.41
N LEU A 150 -2.42 -13.62 -3.28
CA LEU A 150 -1.86 -12.32 -2.99
C LEU A 150 -2.12 -11.36 -4.16
N LEU A 151 -2.73 -10.21 -3.86
CA LEU A 151 -2.82 -9.07 -4.79
C LEU A 151 -1.75 -8.04 -4.46
N ILE A 152 -1.02 -7.57 -5.47
CA ILE A 152 -0.01 -6.52 -5.35
C ILE A 152 -0.42 -5.38 -6.29
N LEU A 153 -0.69 -4.21 -5.72
CA LEU A 153 -1.33 -3.10 -6.41
C LEU A 153 -0.50 -1.83 -6.23
N ASP A 154 -0.07 -1.24 -7.34
CA ASP A 154 0.69 0.01 -7.31
C ASP A 154 -0.22 1.17 -7.73
N GLU A 155 -0.52 2.08 -6.78
CA GLU A 155 -1.34 3.28 -6.95
C GLU A 155 -2.75 3.02 -7.56
N ALA A 156 -3.38 1.89 -7.21
CA ALA A 156 -4.63 1.43 -7.85
C ALA A 156 -5.85 2.35 -7.64
N THR A 157 -5.79 3.29 -6.70
CA THR A 157 -6.86 4.26 -6.42
C THR A 157 -6.53 5.68 -6.90
N SER A 158 -5.32 5.89 -7.42
CA SER A 158 -4.83 7.21 -7.83
C SER A 158 -5.59 7.75 -9.05
N GLY A 159 -5.96 9.03 -9.01
CA GLY A 159 -6.64 9.70 -10.12
C GLY A 159 -8.08 9.27 -10.39
N LEU A 160 -8.67 8.47 -9.50
CA LEU A 160 -10.05 8.02 -9.60
C LEU A 160 -11.00 8.97 -8.87
N ASP A 161 -12.25 9.05 -9.34
CA ASP A 161 -13.29 9.72 -8.58
C ASP A 161 -13.63 8.95 -7.28
N PRO A 162 -14.22 9.64 -6.26
CA PRO A 162 -14.45 9.04 -4.95
C PRO A 162 -15.33 7.79 -4.96
N VAL A 163 -16.33 7.71 -5.87
CA VAL A 163 -17.25 6.58 -5.94
C VAL A 163 -16.54 5.34 -6.47
N VAL A 164 -15.83 5.47 -7.59
CA VAL A 164 -15.07 4.36 -8.19
C VAL A 164 -13.95 3.90 -7.26
N ARG A 165 -13.35 4.84 -6.52
CA ARG A 165 -12.33 4.53 -5.50
C ARG A 165 -12.91 3.65 -4.39
N ASP A 166 -14.07 4.01 -3.83
CA ASP A 166 -14.76 3.22 -2.82
C ASP A 166 -15.09 1.80 -3.35
N GLU A 167 -15.64 1.70 -4.57
CA GLU A 167 -15.93 0.40 -5.18
C GLU A 167 -14.68 -0.50 -5.34
N ILE A 168 -13.52 0.08 -5.61
CA ILE A 168 -12.24 -0.66 -5.69
C ILE A 168 -11.78 -1.09 -4.30
N LEU A 169 -11.94 -0.25 -3.29
CA LEU A 169 -11.59 -0.62 -1.91
C LEU A 169 -12.49 -1.76 -1.40
N ASP A 170 -13.78 -1.74 -1.76
CA ASP A 170 -14.71 -2.84 -1.46
C ASP A 170 -14.28 -4.16 -2.13
N MET A 171 -13.75 -4.11 -3.39
CA MET A 171 -13.19 -5.30 -4.05
C MET A 171 -12.05 -5.93 -3.23
N PHE A 172 -11.20 -5.12 -2.60
CA PHE A 172 -10.10 -5.62 -1.78
C PHE A 172 -10.62 -6.23 -0.48
N GLN A 173 -11.61 -5.62 0.16
CA GLN A 173 -12.25 -6.17 1.36
C GLN A 173 -12.97 -7.48 1.05
N GLU A 174 -13.64 -7.60 -0.10
CA GLU A 174 -14.24 -8.87 -0.54
C GLU A 174 -13.17 -9.94 -0.78
N PHE A 175 -12.04 -9.57 -1.39
CA PHE A 175 -10.94 -10.49 -1.69
C PHE A 175 -10.34 -11.13 -0.43
N ILE A 176 -10.17 -10.36 0.66
CA ILE A 176 -9.60 -10.86 1.92
C ILE A 176 -10.59 -11.57 2.85
N GLN A 177 -11.86 -11.78 2.44
CA GLN A 177 -12.79 -12.60 3.21
C GLN A 177 -12.30 -14.05 3.36
N ASP A 178 -11.49 -14.53 2.43
CA ASP A 178 -10.71 -15.76 2.60
C ASP A 178 -9.40 -15.41 3.34
N GLU A 179 -9.23 -15.94 4.56
CA GLU A 179 -8.06 -15.71 5.41
C GLU A 179 -6.73 -16.16 4.77
N ALA A 180 -6.78 -16.94 3.69
CA ALA A 180 -5.60 -17.31 2.91
C ALA A 180 -5.15 -16.22 1.94
N HIS A 181 -5.97 -15.17 1.74
CA HIS A 181 -5.72 -14.08 0.80
C HIS A 181 -5.16 -12.85 1.50
N SER A 182 -4.31 -12.08 0.81
CA SER A 182 -3.83 -10.77 1.29
C SER A 182 -3.68 -9.79 0.15
N VAL A 183 -3.64 -8.51 0.50
CA VAL A 183 -3.42 -7.40 -0.44
C VAL A 183 -2.25 -6.56 0.04
N LEU A 184 -1.28 -6.29 -0.84
CA LEU A 184 -0.32 -5.21 -0.70
C LEU A 184 -0.70 -4.09 -1.67
N ILE A 185 -1.05 -2.92 -1.15
CA ILE A 185 -1.40 -1.76 -1.97
C ILE A 185 -0.48 -0.58 -1.64
N SER A 186 0.16 0.01 -2.66
CA SER A 186 0.81 1.30 -2.51
C SER A 186 -0.18 2.43 -2.74
N SER A 187 -0.08 3.47 -1.94
CA SER A 187 -0.85 4.70 -2.13
C SER A 187 -0.16 5.91 -1.50
N HIS A 188 -0.35 7.08 -2.10
CA HIS A 188 -0.09 8.37 -1.46
C HIS A 188 -1.37 8.96 -0.83
N ILE A 189 -2.52 8.31 -1.00
CA ILE A 189 -3.82 8.72 -0.46
C ILE A 189 -4.07 7.94 0.84
N THR A 190 -3.66 8.53 1.96
CA THR A 190 -3.73 7.88 3.28
C THR A 190 -5.15 7.58 3.71
N SER A 191 -6.14 8.42 3.32
CA SER A 191 -7.54 8.22 3.65
C SER A 191 -8.14 6.92 3.10
N ASP A 192 -7.65 6.42 1.97
CA ASP A 192 -8.09 5.15 1.40
C ASP A 192 -7.61 3.99 2.29
N LEU A 193 -6.34 4.08 2.73
CA LEU A 193 -5.74 3.06 3.58
C LEU A 193 -6.28 3.10 5.03
N GLU A 194 -6.66 4.28 5.53
CA GLU A 194 -7.39 4.37 6.82
C GLU A 194 -8.67 3.55 6.82
N LYS A 195 -9.36 3.48 5.68
CA LYS A 195 -10.62 2.72 5.55
C LYS A 195 -10.40 1.21 5.54
N VAL A 196 -9.41 0.71 4.80
CA VAL A 196 -9.34 -0.72 4.45
C VAL A 196 -8.11 -1.45 4.97
N ALA A 197 -7.01 -0.76 5.27
CA ALA A 197 -5.77 -1.42 5.66
C ALA A 197 -5.78 -1.88 7.12
N ASP A 198 -5.19 -3.05 7.37
CA ASP A 198 -4.92 -3.60 8.69
C ASP A 198 -3.51 -3.23 9.17
N TYR A 199 -2.56 -3.21 8.22
CA TYR A 199 -1.16 -2.85 8.46
C TYR A 199 -0.73 -1.68 7.58
N ILE A 200 0.14 -0.83 8.10
CA ILE A 200 0.70 0.32 7.38
C ILE A 200 2.22 0.26 7.44
N THR A 201 2.83 0.36 6.26
CA THR A 201 4.28 0.52 6.10
C THR A 201 4.56 1.87 5.46
N PHE A 202 5.27 2.75 6.17
CA PHE A 202 5.63 4.07 5.68
C PHE A 202 7.04 4.06 5.09
N ILE A 203 7.15 4.57 3.86
CA ILE A 203 8.42 4.76 3.15
C ILE A 203 8.67 6.25 2.86
N HIS A 204 9.89 6.71 3.13
CA HIS A 204 10.34 8.08 2.85
C HIS A 204 11.78 8.04 2.35
N LYS A 205 12.08 8.70 1.23
CA LYS A 205 13.42 8.76 0.60
C LYS A 205 14.12 7.40 0.48
N GLY A 206 13.33 6.36 0.15
CA GLY A 206 13.82 5.00 -0.05
C GLY A 206 14.07 4.19 1.21
N GLU A 207 13.64 4.65 2.38
CA GLU A 207 13.80 3.98 3.67
C GLU A 207 12.43 3.75 4.33
N ILE A 208 12.21 2.56 4.92
CA ILE A 208 11.05 2.31 5.79
C ILE A 208 11.35 2.92 7.16
N PHE A 209 10.46 3.77 7.65
CA PHE A 209 10.62 4.36 8.98
C PHE A 209 9.59 3.87 10.00
N LEU A 210 8.49 3.26 9.55
CA LEU A 210 7.48 2.65 10.40
C LEU A 210 6.77 1.54 9.63
N SER A 211 6.54 0.39 10.25
CA SER A 211 5.74 -0.72 9.71
C SER A 211 5.05 -1.41 10.88
N GLU A 212 3.71 -1.23 10.99
CA GLU A 212 2.96 -1.64 12.18
C GLU A 212 1.47 -1.84 11.85
N GLU A 213 0.71 -2.46 12.74
CA GLU A 213 -0.75 -2.49 12.71
C GLU A 213 -1.32 -1.07 12.72
N LYS A 214 -2.29 -0.81 11.83
CA LYS A 214 -2.91 0.53 11.73
C LYS A 214 -3.51 0.99 13.05
N ASP A 215 -4.27 0.12 13.71
CA ASP A 215 -4.96 0.47 14.94
C ASP A 215 -3.97 0.83 16.05
N ARG A 216 -2.84 0.11 16.12
CA ARG A 216 -1.76 0.45 17.05
C ARG A 216 -1.15 1.82 16.76
N ILE A 217 -0.92 2.15 15.48
CA ILE A 217 -0.46 3.51 15.11
C ILE A 217 -1.48 4.56 15.57
N MET A 218 -2.77 4.33 15.30
CA MET A 218 -3.84 5.27 15.65
C MET A 218 -4.04 5.42 17.16
N GLU A 219 -3.68 4.42 17.96
CA GLU A 219 -3.77 4.42 19.42
C GLU A 219 -2.52 5.03 20.09
N GLU A 220 -1.33 4.65 19.63
CA GLU A 220 -0.08 5.03 20.27
C GLU A 220 0.37 6.46 19.94
N TYR A 221 -0.01 6.98 18.76
CA TYR A 221 0.42 8.32 18.34
C TYR A 221 -0.63 9.39 18.68
N GLY A 222 -0.15 10.62 18.90
CA GLY A 222 -0.98 11.79 19.16
C GLY A 222 -0.32 13.08 18.69
N ILE A 223 -1.12 14.14 18.51
CA ILE A 223 -0.61 15.48 18.26
C ILE A 223 -0.87 16.35 19.48
N VAL A 224 0.22 16.86 20.05
CA VAL A 224 0.21 17.87 21.11
C VAL A 224 0.37 19.23 20.46
N ARG A 225 -0.57 20.17 20.73
CA ARG A 225 -0.40 21.57 20.38
C ARG A 225 0.05 22.34 21.60
N CYS A 226 1.22 22.95 21.55
CA CYS A 226 1.82 23.70 22.62
C CYS A 226 2.46 25.02 22.13
N ARG A 227 2.81 25.92 23.06
CA ARG A 227 3.62 27.10 22.76
C ARG A 227 5.06 26.67 22.53
N PRO A 228 5.87 27.43 21.75
CA PRO A 228 7.28 27.10 21.52
C PRO A 228 8.10 26.92 22.82
N GLU A 229 7.77 27.67 23.85
CA GLU A 229 8.41 27.61 25.17
C GLU A 229 8.10 26.32 25.94
N ASP A 230 6.90 25.76 25.73
CA ASP A 230 6.45 24.52 26.40
C ASP A 230 7.01 23.27 25.74
N LEU A 231 7.54 23.36 24.49
CA LEU A 231 8.10 22.24 23.76
C LEU A 231 9.24 21.53 24.54
N ALA A 232 10.08 22.31 25.21
CA ALA A 232 11.20 21.76 25.99
C ALA A 232 10.75 20.95 27.22
N SER A 233 9.50 21.08 27.66
CA SER A 233 8.95 20.30 28.76
C SER A 233 8.56 18.88 28.36
N ILE A 234 8.31 18.63 27.06
CA ILE A 234 7.96 17.28 26.57
C ILE A 234 9.24 16.45 26.48
N ALA A 235 9.20 15.26 27.08
CA ALA A 235 10.34 14.35 27.05
C ALA A 235 10.72 13.96 25.61
N SER A 236 12.01 14.10 25.27
CA SER A 236 12.51 13.94 23.91
C SER A 236 12.31 12.54 23.31
N ASP A 237 12.24 11.51 24.16
CA ASP A 237 11.95 10.13 23.78
C ASP A 237 10.50 9.91 23.31
N MET A 238 9.61 10.83 23.65
CA MET A 238 8.21 10.81 23.21
C MET A 238 7.99 11.59 21.91
N ILE A 239 8.90 12.47 21.52
CA ILE A 239 8.77 13.34 20.33
C ILE A 239 9.22 12.58 19.08
N VAL A 240 8.29 12.44 18.12
CA VAL A 240 8.56 11.82 16.79
C VAL A 240 8.90 12.89 15.76
N GLY A 241 8.24 14.06 15.83
CA GLY A 241 8.48 15.18 14.95
C GLY A 241 7.81 16.45 15.45
N VAL A 242 8.29 17.61 15.02
CA VAL A 242 7.79 18.92 15.41
C VAL A 242 7.49 19.74 14.16
N SER A 243 6.31 20.33 14.10
CA SER A 243 5.93 21.32 13.09
C SER A 243 5.80 22.68 13.79
N ARG A 244 6.69 23.63 13.45
CA ARG A 244 6.74 24.95 14.09
C ARG A 244 5.90 25.94 13.32
N GLY A 245 4.89 26.51 13.96
CA GLY A 245 4.14 27.68 13.48
C GLY A 245 4.65 28.97 14.12
N ALA A 246 4.06 30.11 13.71
CA ALA A 246 4.45 31.43 14.23
C ALA A 246 4.17 31.59 15.74
N TYR A 247 3.11 30.96 16.26
CA TYR A 247 2.63 31.14 17.63
C TYR A 247 2.45 29.84 18.40
N SER A 248 2.51 28.69 17.71
CA SER A 248 2.34 27.37 18.31
C SER A 248 3.17 26.34 17.58
N CYS A 249 3.47 25.24 18.29
CA CYS A 249 4.07 24.06 17.73
C CYS A 249 3.05 22.92 17.78
N ASP A 250 2.94 22.17 16.67
CA ASP A 250 2.30 20.85 16.68
C ASP A 250 3.39 19.79 16.79
N VAL A 251 3.28 18.93 17.78
CA VAL A 251 4.27 17.91 18.10
C VAL A 251 3.64 16.54 17.94
N LEU A 252 4.14 15.74 17.00
CA LEU A 252 3.78 14.34 16.89
C LEU A 252 4.50 13.57 18.00
N VAL A 253 3.75 12.93 18.86
CA VAL A 253 4.26 12.12 19.96
C VAL A 253 3.89 10.66 19.78
N ASN A 254 4.74 9.76 20.24
CA ASN A 254 4.42 8.37 20.50
C ASN A 254 3.97 8.21 21.96
N GLN A 255 3.45 7.04 22.35
CA GLN A 255 2.96 6.77 23.71
C GLN A 255 1.91 7.79 24.21
N ARG A 256 0.92 8.06 23.36
CA ARG A 256 -0.13 9.09 23.58
C ARG A 256 -0.72 9.10 24.99
N GLU A 257 -1.03 7.93 25.54
CA GLU A 257 -1.64 7.83 26.88
C GLU A 257 -0.64 8.23 28.00
N ARG A 258 0.65 7.90 27.84
CA ARG A 258 1.69 8.35 28.79
C ARG A 258 1.87 9.86 28.74
N VAL A 259 1.81 10.47 27.55
CA VAL A 259 1.87 11.93 27.39
C VAL A 259 0.70 12.59 28.09
N LYS A 260 -0.53 12.08 27.95
CA LYS A 260 -1.71 12.61 28.67
C LYS A 260 -1.58 12.53 30.19
N GLN A 261 -1.04 11.44 30.71
CA GLN A 261 -0.83 11.26 32.15
C GLN A 261 0.27 12.18 32.69
N GLN A 262 1.34 12.35 31.96
CA GLN A 262 2.50 13.13 32.39
C GLN A 262 2.31 14.64 32.22
N TYR A 263 1.48 15.04 31.23
CA TYR A 263 1.19 16.43 30.88
C TYR A 263 -0.32 16.69 30.80
N PRO A 264 -1.05 16.64 31.93
CA PRO A 264 -2.52 16.70 31.95
C PRO A 264 -3.08 18.02 31.42
N ASP A 265 -2.31 19.10 31.46
CA ASP A 265 -2.70 20.42 30.97
C ASP A 265 -2.52 20.55 29.44
N MET A 266 -1.86 19.58 28.79
CA MET A 266 -1.65 19.59 27.35
C MET A 266 -2.75 18.80 26.64
N MET A 267 -3.39 19.43 25.65
CA MET A 267 -4.37 18.75 24.82
C MET A 267 -3.67 17.82 23.81
N VAL A 268 -3.95 16.53 23.90
CA VAL A 268 -3.43 15.51 22.97
C VAL A 268 -4.54 15.06 22.04
N ASN A 269 -4.47 15.47 20.79
CA ASN A 269 -5.42 15.11 19.75
C ASN A 269 -5.09 13.74 19.13
N ARG A 270 -6.13 13.10 18.56
CA ARG A 270 -5.95 11.92 17.70
C ARG A 270 -5.29 12.32 16.41
N ILE A 271 -4.55 11.39 15.83
CA ILE A 271 -3.91 11.54 14.52
C ILE A 271 -4.77 10.96 13.39
N LYS A 272 -4.41 11.35 12.16
CA LYS A 272 -4.68 10.62 10.92
C LYS A 272 -3.38 10.01 10.42
N LEU A 273 -3.45 8.99 9.57
CA LEU A 273 -2.23 8.44 8.95
C LEU A 273 -1.44 9.49 8.17
N GLU A 274 -2.13 10.48 7.59
CA GLU A 274 -1.50 11.60 6.90
C GLU A 274 -0.55 12.38 7.81
N ASP A 275 -0.92 12.58 9.07
CA ASP A 275 -0.12 13.34 10.03
C ASP A 275 1.25 12.68 10.24
N VAL A 276 1.29 11.34 10.39
CA VAL A 276 2.55 10.58 10.56
C VAL A 276 3.49 10.84 9.37
N LEU A 277 2.96 10.80 8.15
CA LEU A 277 3.74 11.10 6.95
C LEU A 277 4.23 12.55 6.91
N LEU A 278 3.33 13.51 7.19
CA LEU A 278 3.64 14.94 7.14
C LEU A 278 4.72 15.32 8.14
N PHE A 279 4.63 14.83 9.38
CA PHE A 279 5.65 15.10 10.41
C PHE A 279 7.00 14.47 10.06
N LYS A 280 7.02 13.33 9.35
CA LYS A 280 8.27 12.74 8.86
C LYS A 280 8.89 13.52 7.71
N VAL A 281 8.07 14.03 6.80
CA VAL A 281 8.53 14.72 5.57
C VAL A 281 8.90 16.18 5.84
N LYS A 282 8.11 16.89 6.67
CA LYS A 282 8.21 18.34 6.90
C LYS A 282 8.65 18.72 8.30
N GLY A 283 8.56 17.78 9.27
CA GLY A 283 8.90 18.07 10.66
C GLY A 283 10.40 18.24 10.85
N ASP A 284 10.79 19.25 11.63
CA ASP A 284 12.14 19.34 12.19
C ASP A 284 12.29 18.29 13.31
N LYS A 285 13.47 17.68 13.39
CA LYS A 285 13.84 16.83 14.53
C LYS A 285 14.38 17.64 15.68
#